data_2d24db3c35922cfc3c2037261d7fd07f
#
_entry.id   2d24db3c35922cfc3c2037261d7fd07f
#
_cell.length_a   1.000
_cell.length_b   1.000
_cell.length_c   1.000
_cell.angle_alpha   90.00
_cell.angle_beta   90.00
_cell.angle_gamma   90.00
#
_symmetry.space_group_name_H-M   'P 1'
#
loop_
_entity.id
_entity.type
_entity.pdbx_description
1 polymer ?
#
loop_
_entity_poly.entity_id
_entity_poly.type
_entity_poly.pdbx_seq_one_letter_code
_entity_poly.pdbx_strand_id
1 'polypeptide(L)'
;MTIGQVAKLAGVGVETIRFYEREGLLVKPKRKESGYRMFGPEVVSRIRFIKSVKELGFSLKEIRELLFLRVDSRGTASEVKKRIDSKIDQINRRINDLKKVRNALAQLSRSVGKRSISESPLLDALAKATA
;
A
#
# COMPACT_ATOMS: atom_id res chain seq x y z
N MET A 1 14.36 -20.72 2.87
CA MET A 1 14.44 -20.37 1.42
C MET A 1 15.54 -19.34 1.20
N THR A 2 16.19 -19.41 0.04
CA THR A 2 17.14 -18.37 -0.40
C THR A 2 16.37 -17.12 -0.83
N ILE A 3 17.09 -15.99 -0.95
CA ILE A 3 16.50 -14.74 -1.45
C ILE A 3 15.94 -14.91 -2.86
N GLY A 4 16.61 -15.68 -3.72
CA GLY A 4 16.12 -15.95 -5.07
C GLY A 4 14.83 -16.75 -5.10
N GLN A 5 14.70 -17.73 -4.22
CA GLN A 5 13.47 -18.51 -4.09
C GLN A 5 12.32 -17.65 -3.59
N VAL A 6 12.57 -16.79 -2.60
CA VAL A 6 11.56 -15.86 -2.09
C VAL A 6 11.11 -14.89 -3.18
N ALA A 7 12.05 -14.33 -3.93
CA ALA A 7 11.75 -13.40 -5.03
C ALA A 7 10.83 -14.04 -6.06
N LYS A 8 11.12 -15.26 -6.45
CA LYS A 8 10.32 -16.01 -7.41
C LYS A 8 8.91 -16.27 -6.90
N LEU A 9 8.78 -16.74 -5.66
CA LEU A 9 7.48 -17.03 -5.04
C LEU A 9 6.64 -15.79 -4.81
N ALA A 10 7.27 -14.69 -4.43
CA ALA A 10 6.58 -13.42 -4.17
C ALA A 10 6.31 -12.60 -5.43
N GLY A 11 6.90 -12.97 -6.55
CA GLY A 11 6.72 -12.26 -7.82
C GLY A 11 7.40 -10.90 -7.86
N VAL A 12 8.57 -10.78 -7.21
CA VAL A 12 9.37 -9.55 -7.18
C VAL A 12 10.83 -9.88 -7.51
N GLY A 13 11.62 -8.85 -7.80
CA GLY A 13 13.06 -9.02 -8.00
C GLY A 13 13.80 -9.07 -6.67
N VAL A 14 15.00 -9.65 -6.69
CA VAL A 14 15.89 -9.69 -5.54
C VAL A 14 16.22 -8.28 -5.03
N GLU A 15 16.41 -7.34 -5.96
CA GLU A 15 16.69 -5.94 -5.60
C GLU A 15 15.53 -5.29 -4.83
N THR A 16 14.30 -5.65 -5.14
CA THR A 16 13.12 -5.19 -4.42
C THR A 16 13.15 -5.68 -2.97
N ILE A 17 13.51 -6.95 -2.76
CA ILE A 17 13.61 -7.52 -1.42
C ILE A 17 14.69 -6.78 -0.62
N ARG A 18 15.85 -6.53 -1.22
CA ARG A 18 16.93 -5.78 -0.57
C ARG A 18 16.51 -4.36 -0.23
N PHE A 19 15.74 -3.73 -1.11
CA PHE A 19 15.18 -2.41 -0.87
C PHE A 19 14.25 -2.42 0.34
N TYR A 20 13.34 -3.40 0.42
CA TYR A 20 12.45 -3.54 1.56
C TYR A 20 13.20 -3.78 2.87
N GLU A 21 14.29 -4.54 2.83
CA GLU A 21 15.16 -4.73 4.00
C GLU A 21 15.79 -3.40 4.45
N ARG A 22 16.32 -2.63 3.50
CA ARG A 22 16.92 -1.32 3.80
C ARG A 22 15.92 -0.33 4.39
N GLU A 23 14.68 -0.39 3.92
CA GLU A 23 13.61 0.50 4.40
C GLU A 23 12.95 0.01 5.69
N GLY A 24 13.44 -1.08 6.25
CA GLY A 24 12.92 -1.61 7.51
C GLY A 24 11.57 -2.30 7.39
N LEU A 25 11.14 -2.65 6.19
CA LEU A 25 9.88 -3.36 5.96
C LEU A 25 10.01 -4.86 6.15
N LEU A 26 11.23 -5.37 6.05
CA LEU A 26 11.56 -6.78 6.26
C LEU A 26 12.72 -6.88 7.23
N VAL A 27 12.66 -7.89 8.10
CA VAL A 27 13.78 -8.22 8.98
C VAL A 27 14.78 -9.06 8.20
N LYS A 28 16.06 -8.68 8.27
CA LYS A 28 17.12 -9.48 7.66
C LYS A 28 17.26 -10.79 8.44
N PRO A 29 17.17 -11.94 7.76
CA PRO A 29 17.37 -13.21 8.45
C PRO A 29 18.82 -13.37 8.87
N LYS A 30 19.03 -14.14 9.93
CA LYS A 30 20.38 -14.48 10.39
C LYS A 30 21.08 -15.31 9.33
N ARG A 31 22.37 -15.05 9.09
CA ARG A 31 23.19 -15.86 8.20
C ARG A 31 23.45 -17.22 8.88
N LYS A 32 23.33 -18.29 8.10
CA LYS A 32 23.76 -19.61 8.55
C LYS A 32 25.30 -19.69 8.51
N GLU A 33 25.86 -20.72 9.12
CA GLU A 33 27.31 -20.97 9.12
C GLU A 33 27.89 -20.99 7.71
N SER A 34 27.10 -21.40 6.72
CA SER A 34 27.47 -21.39 5.30
C SER A 34 27.58 -19.99 4.69
N GLY A 35 27.24 -18.94 5.43
CA GLY A 35 27.23 -17.56 4.94
C GLY A 35 25.98 -17.15 4.18
N TYR A 36 25.06 -18.06 3.94
CA TYR A 36 23.82 -17.77 3.22
C TYR A 36 22.72 -17.38 4.19
N ARG A 37 21.91 -16.38 3.80
CA ARG A 37 20.72 -16.00 4.55
C ARG A 37 19.55 -16.89 4.12
N MET A 38 18.82 -17.41 5.09
CA MET A 38 17.65 -18.25 4.84
C MET A 38 16.40 -17.56 5.36
N PHE A 39 15.43 -17.38 4.47
CA PHE A 39 14.15 -16.75 4.79
C PHE A 39 13.11 -17.80 5.13
N GLY A 40 12.26 -17.50 6.11
CA GLY A 40 11.11 -18.34 6.42
C GLY A 40 9.96 -18.09 5.44
N PRO A 41 8.95 -18.99 5.42
CA PRO A 41 7.81 -18.86 4.49
C PRO A 41 6.95 -17.62 4.74
N GLU A 42 6.94 -17.10 5.96
CA GLU A 42 6.19 -15.90 6.34
C GLU A 42 6.66 -14.66 5.58
N VAL A 43 7.91 -14.64 5.11
CA VAL A 43 8.46 -13.51 4.36
C VAL A 43 7.77 -13.36 3.02
N VAL A 44 7.41 -14.46 2.36
CA VAL A 44 6.69 -14.42 1.08
C VAL A 44 5.35 -13.71 1.23
N SER A 45 4.58 -14.08 2.26
CA SER A 45 3.29 -13.46 2.55
C SER A 45 3.45 -11.96 2.86
N ARG A 46 4.48 -11.61 3.60
CA ARG A 46 4.77 -10.22 3.95
C ARG A 46 5.12 -9.38 2.72
N ILE A 47 5.94 -9.91 1.83
CA ILE A 47 6.30 -9.24 0.58
C ILE A 47 5.08 -9.06 -0.32
N ARG A 48 4.24 -10.08 -0.43
CA ARG A 48 3.00 -10.00 -1.20
C ARG A 48 2.07 -8.92 -0.66
N PHE A 49 1.95 -8.81 0.65
CA PHE A 49 1.18 -7.76 1.29
C PHE A 49 1.74 -6.37 0.95
N ILE A 50 3.06 -6.18 1.13
CA ILE A 50 3.72 -4.91 0.82
C ILE A 50 3.48 -4.52 -0.64
N LYS A 51 3.68 -5.46 -1.55
CA LYS A 51 3.47 -5.23 -2.98
C LYS A 51 2.02 -4.80 -3.28
N SER A 52 1.05 -5.49 -2.70
CA SER A 52 -0.38 -5.21 -2.91
C SER A 52 -0.76 -3.82 -2.46
N VAL A 53 -0.36 -3.42 -1.26
CA VAL A 53 -0.72 -2.08 -0.74
C VAL A 53 0.05 -0.98 -1.45
N LYS A 54 1.28 -1.25 -1.88
CA LYS A 54 2.04 -0.29 -2.68
C LYS A 54 1.37 -0.02 -4.03
N GLU A 55 0.86 -1.06 -4.67
CA GLU A 55 0.10 -0.94 -5.93
C GLU A 55 -1.18 -0.11 -5.74
N LEU A 56 -1.75 -0.13 -4.55
CA LEU A 56 -2.92 0.70 -4.21
C LEU A 56 -2.56 2.15 -3.89
N GLY A 57 -1.29 2.51 -3.94
CA GLY A 57 -0.84 3.88 -3.74
C GLY A 57 -0.44 4.24 -2.31
N PHE A 58 -0.28 3.24 -1.44
CA PHE A 58 0.22 3.49 -0.08
C PHE A 58 1.71 3.85 -0.13
N SER A 59 2.10 4.84 0.67
CA SER A 59 3.50 5.23 0.82
C SER A 59 4.26 4.20 1.67
N LEU A 60 5.59 4.21 1.60
CA LEU A 60 6.43 3.35 2.44
C LEU A 60 6.17 3.60 3.93
N LYS A 61 5.96 4.85 4.31
CA LYS A 61 5.62 5.22 5.69
C LYS A 61 4.30 4.58 6.12
N GLU A 62 3.27 4.69 5.27
CA GLU A 62 1.97 4.09 5.54
C GLU A 62 2.03 2.57 5.62
N ILE A 63 2.81 1.92 4.74
CA ILE A 63 3.01 0.48 4.75
C ILE A 63 3.70 0.06 6.05
N ARG A 64 4.71 0.81 6.48
CA ARG A 64 5.44 0.56 7.72
C ARG A 64 4.49 0.59 8.92
N GLU A 65 3.61 1.60 8.96
CA GLU A 65 2.59 1.71 10.02
C GLU A 65 1.63 0.52 10.03
N LEU A 66 1.19 0.06 8.85
CA LEU A 66 0.31 -1.11 8.74
C LEU A 66 1.00 -2.38 9.24
N LEU A 67 2.29 -2.55 8.93
CA LEU A 67 3.05 -3.72 9.37
C LEU A 67 3.22 -3.72 10.89
N PHE A 68 3.42 -2.57 11.51
CA PHE A 68 3.52 -2.46 12.96
C PHE A 68 2.23 -2.84 13.68
N LEU A 69 1.08 -2.61 13.09
CA LEU A 69 -0.20 -3.02 13.68
C LEU A 69 -0.30 -4.53 13.86
N ARG A 70 0.37 -5.31 13.00
CA ARG A 70 0.34 -6.78 13.07
C ARG A 70 1.36 -7.35 14.04
N VAL A 71 2.46 -6.65 14.27
CA VAL A 71 3.63 -7.18 14.99
C VAL A 71 3.76 -6.58 16.37
N ASP A 72 3.29 -5.35 16.57
CA ASP A 72 3.47 -4.65 17.83
C ASP A 72 2.45 -5.11 18.87
N SER A 73 2.87 -6.08 19.69
CA SER A 73 2.12 -6.53 20.85
C SER A 73 2.32 -5.64 22.08
N ARG A 74 3.07 -4.53 21.93
CA ARG A 74 3.28 -3.58 23.03
C ARG A 74 2.04 -2.71 23.19
N GLY A 75 1.54 -2.67 24.38
CA GLY A 75 0.37 -1.91 24.71
C GLY A 75 -0.83 -2.80 24.96
N THR A 76 -1.89 -2.21 25.43
CA THR A 76 -3.13 -2.92 25.75
C THR A 76 -3.90 -3.23 24.45
N ALA A 77 -4.78 -4.22 24.53
CA ALA A 77 -5.67 -4.54 23.43
C ALA A 77 -6.51 -3.31 22.99
N SER A 78 -6.90 -2.49 23.97
CA SER A 78 -7.63 -1.24 23.71
C SER A 78 -6.82 -0.23 22.89
N GLU A 79 -5.53 -0.08 23.18
CA GLU A 79 -4.65 0.83 22.44
C GLU A 79 -4.41 0.35 21.02
N VAL A 80 -4.20 -0.95 20.84
CA VAL A 80 -4.04 -1.56 19.51
C VAL A 80 -5.31 -1.37 18.69
N LYS A 81 -6.48 -1.59 19.29
CA LYS A 81 -7.77 -1.39 18.65
C LYS A 81 -7.95 0.05 18.18
N LYS A 82 -7.58 1.03 18.99
CA LYS A 82 -7.67 2.44 18.62
C LYS A 82 -6.81 2.76 17.40
N ARG A 83 -5.59 2.21 17.33
CA ARG A 83 -4.72 2.40 16.16
C ARG A 83 -5.31 1.79 14.90
N ILE A 84 -5.87 0.59 15.01
CA ILE A 84 -6.53 -0.09 13.89
C ILE A 84 -7.73 0.73 13.43
N ASP A 85 -8.58 1.17 14.34
CA ASP A 85 -9.78 1.97 14.02
C ASP A 85 -9.39 3.29 13.34
N SER A 86 -8.32 3.93 13.81
CA SER A 86 -7.80 5.15 13.18
C SER A 86 -7.35 4.91 11.74
N LYS A 87 -6.70 3.77 11.45
CA LYS A 87 -6.31 3.41 10.08
C LYS A 87 -7.53 3.13 9.21
N ILE A 88 -8.55 2.49 9.76
CA ILE A 88 -9.81 2.25 9.04
C ILE A 88 -10.45 3.58 8.66
N ASP A 89 -10.49 4.54 9.57
CA ASP A 89 -11.04 5.88 9.30
C ASP A 89 -10.27 6.59 8.18
N GLN A 90 -8.95 6.49 8.17
CA GLN A 90 -8.12 7.08 7.12
C GLN A 90 -8.43 6.45 5.76
N ILE A 91 -8.58 5.13 5.72
CA ILE A 91 -8.92 4.40 4.49
C ILE A 91 -10.31 4.79 4.01
N ASN A 92 -11.28 4.91 4.91
CA ASN A 92 -12.65 5.33 4.56
C ASN A 92 -12.67 6.74 3.97
N ARG A 93 -11.87 7.65 4.49
CA ARG A 93 -11.73 9.00 3.91
C ARG A 93 -11.17 8.94 2.49
N ARG A 94 -10.14 8.12 2.26
CA ARG A 94 -9.57 7.93 0.93
C ARG A 94 -10.59 7.33 -0.04
N ILE A 95 -11.39 6.37 0.42
CA ILE A 95 -12.48 5.80 -0.39
C ILE A 95 -13.47 6.88 -0.80
N ASN A 96 -13.88 7.73 0.15
CA ASN A 96 -14.81 8.81 -0.13
C ASN A 96 -14.25 9.83 -1.12
N ASP A 97 -12.97 10.18 -0.97
CA ASP A 97 -12.31 11.09 -1.89
C ASP A 97 -12.22 10.51 -3.30
N LEU A 98 -11.88 9.23 -3.42
CA LEU A 98 -11.85 8.53 -4.69
C LEU A 98 -13.23 8.48 -5.35
N LYS A 99 -14.29 8.28 -4.57
CA LYS A 99 -15.67 8.32 -5.06
C LYS A 99 -16.04 9.69 -5.63
N LYS A 100 -15.60 10.77 -4.99
CA LYS A 100 -15.82 12.14 -5.48
C LYS A 100 -15.14 12.36 -6.84
N VAL A 101 -13.90 11.95 -6.96
CA VAL A 101 -13.17 12.06 -8.23
C VAL A 101 -13.84 11.22 -9.32
N ARG A 102 -14.21 9.98 -8.99
CA ARG A 102 -14.90 9.09 -9.93
C ARG A 102 -16.21 9.73 -10.42
N ASN A 103 -17.00 10.30 -9.51
CA ASN A 103 -18.27 10.93 -9.87
C ASN A 103 -18.06 12.13 -10.76
N ALA A 104 -17.04 12.93 -10.50
CA ALA A 104 -16.69 14.07 -11.34
C ALA A 104 -16.30 13.62 -12.75
N LEU A 105 -15.48 12.57 -12.86
CA LEU A 105 -15.08 12.00 -14.15
C LEU A 105 -16.28 11.38 -14.90
N ALA A 106 -17.19 10.75 -14.18
CA ALA A 106 -18.40 10.18 -14.78
C ALA A 106 -19.28 11.26 -15.37
N GLN A 107 -19.44 12.39 -14.68
CA GLN A 107 -20.18 13.56 -15.21
C GLN A 107 -19.50 14.11 -16.45
N LEU A 108 -18.17 14.22 -16.41
CA LEU A 108 -17.41 14.70 -17.56
C LEU A 108 -17.57 13.77 -18.77
N SER A 109 -17.52 12.47 -18.54
CA SER A 109 -17.73 11.46 -19.59
C SER A 109 -19.10 11.62 -20.27
N ARG A 110 -20.15 11.85 -19.49
CA ARG A 110 -21.48 12.12 -20.03
C ARG A 110 -21.55 13.42 -20.84
N SER A 111 -20.83 14.45 -20.38
CA SER A 111 -20.79 15.74 -21.07
C SER A 111 -20.04 15.63 -22.41
N VAL A 112 -18.97 14.87 -22.47
CA VAL A 112 -18.18 14.65 -23.69
C VAL A 112 -19.00 13.96 -24.79
N GLY A 113 -19.92 13.10 -24.40
CA GLY A 113 -20.84 12.47 -25.36
C GLY A 113 -21.86 13.42 -25.99
N LYS A 114 -22.00 14.66 -25.48
CA LYS A 114 -23.02 15.63 -25.92
C LYS A 114 -22.46 16.89 -26.56
N ARG A 115 -21.19 17.22 -26.36
CA ARG A 115 -20.57 18.43 -26.89
C ARG A 115 -19.04 18.31 -26.98
N SER A 116 -18.41 19.23 -27.70
CA SER A 116 -16.97 19.28 -27.86
C SER A 116 -16.28 19.54 -26.52
N ILE A 117 -15.10 18.94 -26.36
CA ILE A 117 -14.30 19.05 -25.16
C ILE A 117 -13.63 20.42 -25.12
N SER A 118 -13.74 21.13 -23.97
CA SER A 118 -12.87 22.26 -23.64
C SER A 118 -12.12 21.93 -22.35
N GLU A 119 -11.00 22.59 -22.09
CA GLU A 119 -10.21 22.33 -20.87
C GLU A 119 -10.98 22.62 -19.58
N SER A 120 -11.83 23.63 -19.60
CA SER A 120 -12.58 24.09 -18.41
C SER A 120 -13.44 23.01 -17.76
N PRO A 121 -14.21 22.18 -18.47
CA PRO A 121 -15.08 21.19 -17.83
C PRO A 121 -14.36 20.18 -16.97
N LEU A 122 -13.15 19.77 -17.36
CA LEU A 122 -12.37 18.81 -16.58
C LEU A 122 -11.91 19.42 -15.24
N LEU A 123 -11.32 20.62 -15.32
CA LEU A 123 -10.83 21.33 -14.14
C LEU A 123 -11.98 21.69 -13.19
N ASP A 124 -13.09 22.16 -13.72
CA ASP A 124 -14.27 22.51 -12.94
C ASP A 124 -14.86 21.29 -12.22
N ALA A 125 -14.98 20.17 -12.93
CA ALA A 125 -15.51 18.94 -12.36
C ALA A 125 -14.63 18.41 -11.23
N LEU A 126 -13.31 18.42 -11.40
CA LEU A 126 -12.35 17.98 -10.39
C LEU A 126 -12.31 18.94 -9.21
N ALA A 127 -12.39 20.24 -9.44
CA ALA A 127 -12.42 21.23 -8.38
C ALA A 127 -13.67 21.07 -7.50
N LYS A 128 -14.83 20.81 -8.07
CA LYS A 128 -16.07 20.55 -7.33
C LYS A 128 -16.00 19.27 -6.51
N ALA A 129 -15.31 18.25 -7.02
CA ALA A 129 -15.16 16.97 -6.32
C ALA A 129 -14.25 17.09 -5.11
N THR A 130 -13.26 17.99 -5.13
CA THR A 130 -12.26 18.16 -4.08
C THR A 130 -12.54 19.32 -3.13
N ALA A 131 -13.52 20.13 -3.43
CA ALA A 131 -13.91 21.27 -2.60
C ALA A 131 -14.63 20.85 -1.32
#